data_62d69cb80fdbf0d087b60385a1d85e17
#
_entry.id   62d69cb80fdbf0d087b60385a1d85e17
#
_cell.length_a   1.000
_cell.length_b   1.000
_cell.length_c   1.000
_cell.angle_alpha   90.00
_cell.angle_beta   90.00
_cell.angle_gamma   90.00
#
_symmetry.space_group_name_H-M   'P 1'
#
loop_
_entity.id
_entity.type
_entity.pdbx_description
1 polymer ?
#
loop_
_entity_poly.entity_id
_entity_poly.type
_entity_poly.pdbx_seq_one_letter_code
_entity_poly.pdbx_strand_id
1 'polypeptide(L)'
;MSANARNEQYVVTARKWRPMTFAEVVGQDHIATTLRNAMLSGRVHHAYLFTGPRGVGKTTSARIVAKALNCLNLGPDAEPCNACASCNDIMDGRSIDVIEIDGASNNSVDDVRKLRENSRYPPVHGKYKLYIIDEVHMLSTSAFNALLKTLEEPPPHLMFIFATTEVHKVPATILSRCQRFDFRRMEIETIVGQLRKIASGEGISIDDESLIAIARKADGSMRDSQSIFDQVRAFCGNTIIASDVHDALHLIDTEFFFRISLAIREKNVAEMFAIAHDVIVKGYDIQECLNGLLEHFRNILSVQATGSTSLIESSANFLLKYEKEALYFSQAEILRLMHIVTSTEQGLRFAAQPGVRLELALTQMASLDSIVEISEVIQSLRGESGFEPKPIITPEKKTPELINPPIVAQKPQEIIKEELPQIVEEAPKAQQLTSDILNRWEEFIESTSAIVRFALHTAEARIEENVLYIHAGQNFTYEQLQSNIDTLQKSLNAFYGIDISVQLRSGKDGSGEQEKKSYFDSIETVQGSSKSGGLEFISSAPSHMEQMELNKPKVQQRELSEVEQTLISTFGARELPKR
;
A
#
# COMPACT_ATOMS: atom_id res chain seq x y z
N MET A 1 23.27 52.05 -9.19
CA MET A 1 22.59 51.32 -10.25
C MET A 1 22.52 49.89 -9.77
N SER A 2 21.51 49.28 -9.53
CA SER A 2 20.09 49.42 -9.29
C SER A 2 19.69 48.14 -8.57
N ALA A 3 19.43 48.25 -7.28
CA ALA A 3 18.84 47.19 -6.48
C ALA A 3 17.35 47.17 -6.82
N ASN A 4 16.91 46.22 -7.62
CA ASN A 4 15.51 45.80 -7.73
C ASN A 4 15.40 44.42 -8.39
N ALA A 5 16.16 43.43 -7.90
CA ALA A 5 15.75 42.05 -8.05
C ALA A 5 14.70 41.79 -6.94
N ARG A 6 13.43 42.06 -7.26
CA ARG A 6 12.31 41.57 -6.44
C ARG A 6 12.50 40.08 -6.31
N ASN A 7 12.50 39.62 -5.07
CA ASN A 7 12.43 38.21 -4.67
C ASN A 7 11.17 37.60 -5.33
N GLU A 8 11.26 37.13 -6.59
CA GLU A 8 10.20 36.36 -7.22
C GLU A 8 10.14 35.08 -6.43
N GLN A 9 9.13 34.98 -5.55
CA GLN A 9 8.86 33.75 -4.83
C GLN A 9 8.77 32.62 -5.86
N TYR A 10 9.64 31.62 -5.71
CA TYR A 10 9.61 30.42 -6.53
C TYR A 10 8.21 29.80 -6.47
N VAL A 11 7.58 29.67 -7.62
CA VAL A 11 6.27 29.01 -7.77
C VAL A 11 6.50 27.68 -8.46
N VAL A 12 6.14 26.59 -7.79
CA VAL A 12 6.26 25.23 -8.35
C VAL A 12 5.55 25.11 -9.69
N THR A 13 6.14 24.38 -10.63
CA THR A 13 5.66 24.22 -12.01
C THR A 13 4.20 23.75 -12.06
N ALA A 14 3.80 22.83 -11.20
CA ALA A 14 2.42 22.33 -11.10
C ALA A 14 1.37 23.39 -10.74
N ARG A 15 1.79 24.52 -10.14
CA ARG A 15 0.91 25.67 -9.86
C ARG A 15 0.97 26.71 -10.99
N LYS A 16 2.17 27.01 -11.48
CA LYS A 16 2.41 28.01 -12.53
C LYS A 16 1.77 27.61 -13.87
N TRP A 17 1.87 26.34 -14.24
CA TRP A 17 1.36 25.77 -15.49
C TRP A 17 0.01 25.05 -15.34
N ARG A 18 -0.74 25.39 -14.28
CA ARG A 18 -2.09 24.83 -14.09
C ARG A 18 -3.02 25.35 -15.20
N PRO A 19 -3.73 24.47 -15.93
CA PRO A 19 -4.69 24.87 -16.96
C PRO A 19 -5.72 25.87 -16.44
N MET A 20 -5.98 26.90 -17.23
CA MET A 20 -6.87 28.00 -16.91
C MET A 20 -8.16 27.96 -17.74
N THR A 21 -8.15 27.22 -18.84
CA THR A 21 -9.24 27.07 -19.80
C THR A 21 -9.45 25.59 -20.12
N PHE A 22 -10.61 25.21 -20.68
CA PHE A 22 -10.86 23.83 -21.11
C PHE A 22 -9.92 23.41 -22.25
N ALA A 23 -9.54 24.35 -23.13
CA ALA A 23 -8.61 24.11 -24.24
C ALA A 23 -7.19 23.75 -23.76
N GLU A 24 -6.80 24.17 -22.57
CA GLU A 24 -5.50 23.85 -21.98
C GLU A 24 -5.47 22.52 -21.23
N VAL A 25 -6.64 21.90 -20.98
CA VAL A 25 -6.72 20.60 -20.32
C VAL A 25 -6.32 19.52 -21.32
N VAL A 26 -5.15 18.93 -21.11
CA VAL A 26 -4.61 17.88 -21.99
C VAL A 26 -5.04 16.49 -21.54
N GLY A 27 -5.22 15.56 -22.49
CA GLY A 27 -5.48 14.13 -22.23
C GLY A 27 -6.87 13.83 -21.68
N GLN A 28 -7.78 14.82 -21.56
CA GLN A 28 -9.15 14.66 -21.06
C GLN A 28 -10.17 15.31 -22.00
N ASP A 29 -9.93 15.27 -23.30
CA ASP A 29 -10.72 15.98 -24.32
C ASP A 29 -12.21 15.62 -24.29
N HIS A 30 -12.53 14.35 -24.01
CA HIS A 30 -13.91 13.86 -23.89
C HIS A 30 -14.66 14.54 -22.74
N ILE A 31 -13.99 14.81 -21.62
CA ILE A 31 -14.56 15.50 -20.45
C ILE A 31 -14.71 16.99 -20.75
N ALA A 32 -13.65 17.63 -21.24
CA ALA A 32 -13.65 19.04 -21.60
C ALA A 32 -14.77 19.37 -22.61
N THR A 33 -14.91 18.55 -23.65
CA THR A 33 -15.96 18.71 -24.67
C THR A 33 -17.37 18.51 -24.08
N THR A 34 -17.57 17.51 -23.24
CA THR A 34 -18.88 17.26 -22.62
C THR A 34 -19.31 18.39 -21.68
N LEU A 35 -18.37 18.88 -20.83
CA LEU A 35 -18.62 19.99 -19.91
C LEU A 35 -18.91 21.29 -20.68
N ARG A 36 -18.15 21.58 -21.74
CA ARG A 36 -18.35 22.73 -22.62
C ARG A 36 -19.73 22.69 -23.28
N ASN A 37 -20.13 21.54 -23.85
CA ASN A 37 -21.46 21.35 -24.45
C ASN A 37 -22.61 21.49 -23.45
N ALA A 38 -22.44 21.02 -22.22
CA ALA A 38 -23.44 21.19 -21.16
C ALA A 38 -23.64 22.68 -20.82
N MET A 39 -22.56 23.47 -20.79
CA MET A 39 -22.62 24.92 -20.53
C MET A 39 -23.25 25.68 -21.68
N LEU A 40 -22.88 25.38 -22.92
CA LEU A 40 -23.43 26.03 -24.12
C LEU A 40 -24.91 25.75 -24.29
N SER A 41 -25.35 24.54 -23.96
CA SER A 41 -26.77 24.15 -24.02
C SER A 41 -27.60 24.61 -22.82
N GLY A 42 -26.96 25.18 -21.78
CA GLY A 42 -27.61 25.54 -20.53
C GLY A 42 -28.08 24.35 -19.69
N ARG A 43 -27.68 23.11 -20.02
CA ARG A 43 -28.06 21.88 -19.32
C ARG A 43 -27.01 21.47 -18.30
N VAL A 44 -26.79 22.33 -17.32
CA VAL A 44 -25.82 22.11 -16.24
C VAL A 44 -26.51 21.30 -15.12
N HIS A 45 -25.92 20.17 -14.74
CA HIS A 45 -26.43 19.35 -13.66
C HIS A 45 -26.04 19.94 -12.30
N HIS A 46 -26.90 19.78 -11.28
CA HIS A 46 -26.68 20.35 -9.94
C HIS A 46 -25.52 19.70 -9.17
N ALA A 47 -25.09 18.49 -9.54
CA ALA A 47 -23.98 17.79 -8.91
C ALA A 47 -23.15 17.01 -9.94
N TYR A 48 -21.86 17.29 -9.99
CA TYR A 48 -20.87 16.54 -10.76
C TYR A 48 -20.01 15.70 -9.84
N LEU A 49 -19.62 14.52 -10.31
CA LEU A 49 -18.64 13.65 -9.65
C LEU A 49 -17.48 13.38 -10.62
N PHE A 50 -16.32 13.91 -10.30
CA PHE A 50 -15.07 13.68 -11.03
C PHE A 50 -14.30 12.54 -10.36
N THR A 51 -14.13 11.42 -11.05
CA THR A 51 -13.47 10.22 -10.54
C THR A 51 -12.25 9.88 -11.39
N GLY A 52 -11.23 9.29 -10.79
CA GLY A 52 -10.02 8.87 -11.48
C GLY A 52 -8.74 9.06 -10.67
N PRO A 53 -7.58 8.62 -11.17
CA PRO A 53 -6.30 8.68 -10.47
C PRO A 53 -5.93 10.07 -9.97
N ARG A 54 -4.96 10.13 -9.06
CA ARG A 54 -4.41 11.41 -8.58
C ARG A 54 -3.69 12.14 -9.70
N GLY A 55 -3.72 13.47 -9.70
CA GLY A 55 -2.90 14.31 -10.58
C GLY A 55 -3.35 14.42 -12.04
N VAL A 56 -4.50 13.81 -12.43
CA VAL A 56 -5.02 13.81 -13.81
C VAL A 56 -5.88 15.03 -14.17
N GLY A 57 -6.02 16.02 -13.26
CA GLY A 57 -6.70 17.27 -13.54
C GLY A 57 -8.12 17.42 -12.97
N LYS A 58 -8.62 16.53 -12.08
CA LYS A 58 -9.98 16.61 -11.51
C LYS A 58 -10.31 17.96 -10.88
N THR A 59 -9.53 18.39 -9.89
CA THR A 59 -9.72 19.66 -9.17
C THR A 59 -9.48 20.87 -10.09
N THR A 60 -8.55 20.75 -11.05
CA THR A 60 -8.30 21.80 -12.06
C THR A 60 -9.54 21.99 -12.94
N SER A 61 -10.12 20.90 -13.47
CA SER A 61 -11.34 20.96 -14.27
C SER A 61 -12.52 21.49 -13.46
N ALA A 62 -12.63 21.13 -12.16
CA ALA A 62 -13.65 21.67 -11.26
C ALA A 62 -13.54 23.20 -11.15
N ARG A 63 -12.33 23.74 -11.01
CA ARG A 63 -12.11 25.20 -10.96
C ARG A 63 -12.41 25.88 -12.31
N ILE A 64 -12.10 25.25 -13.45
CA ILE A 64 -12.45 25.78 -14.77
C ILE A 64 -13.97 25.81 -14.94
N VAL A 65 -14.71 24.76 -14.54
CA VAL A 65 -16.18 24.74 -14.53
C VAL A 65 -16.72 25.86 -13.64
N ALA A 66 -16.20 26.03 -12.44
CA ALA A 66 -16.63 27.08 -11.51
C ALA A 66 -16.42 28.48 -12.08
N LYS A 67 -15.25 28.71 -12.74
CA LYS A 67 -14.98 29.98 -13.45
C LYS A 67 -15.94 30.20 -14.61
N ALA A 68 -16.14 29.20 -15.46
CA ALA A 68 -17.02 29.32 -16.62
C ALA A 68 -18.47 29.63 -16.22
N LEU A 69 -18.98 28.99 -15.16
CA LEU A 69 -20.33 29.22 -14.66
C LEU A 69 -20.56 30.60 -14.04
N ASN A 70 -19.52 31.18 -13.42
CA ASN A 70 -19.58 32.47 -12.74
C ASN A 70 -18.83 33.58 -13.49
N CYS A 71 -18.37 33.33 -14.73
CA CYS A 71 -17.66 34.31 -15.51
C CYS A 71 -18.59 35.43 -15.98
N LEU A 72 -18.17 36.70 -15.78
CA LEU A 72 -18.93 37.86 -16.22
C LEU A 72 -18.85 38.08 -17.74
N ASN A 73 -17.78 37.59 -18.36
CA ASN A 73 -17.50 37.75 -19.80
C ASN A 73 -17.13 36.36 -20.38
N LEU A 74 -18.09 35.43 -20.38
CA LEU A 74 -17.90 34.09 -20.90
C LEU A 74 -17.66 34.15 -22.42
N GLY A 75 -16.63 33.46 -22.89
CA GLY A 75 -16.32 33.35 -24.32
C GLY A 75 -17.36 32.51 -25.08
N PRO A 76 -17.36 32.58 -26.43
CA PRO A 76 -18.33 31.90 -27.29
C PRO A 76 -18.28 30.37 -27.13
N ASP A 77 -17.13 29.82 -26.78
CA ASP A 77 -16.91 28.36 -26.58
C ASP A 77 -17.05 27.95 -25.12
N ALA A 78 -17.78 28.73 -24.30
CA ALA A 78 -17.92 28.53 -22.85
C ALA A 78 -16.56 28.59 -22.11
N GLU A 79 -15.55 29.21 -22.67
CA GLU A 79 -14.26 29.41 -22.01
C GLU A 79 -14.32 30.61 -21.04
N PRO A 80 -13.80 30.47 -19.81
CA PRO A 80 -13.75 31.56 -18.86
C PRO A 80 -12.75 32.65 -19.34
N CYS A 81 -13.08 33.93 -19.13
CA CYS A 81 -12.24 35.03 -19.61
C CYS A 81 -10.91 35.20 -18.86
N ASN A 82 -10.77 34.60 -17.67
CA ASN A 82 -9.60 34.68 -16.77
C ASN A 82 -9.12 36.09 -16.40
N ALA A 83 -9.94 37.10 -16.66
CA ALA A 83 -9.60 38.52 -16.43
C ALA A 83 -10.62 39.26 -15.54
N CYS A 84 -11.88 38.79 -15.45
CA CYS A 84 -12.88 39.44 -14.61
C CYS A 84 -12.66 39.14 -13.11
N ALA A 85 -13.26 39.95 -12.25
CA ALA A 85 -13.14 39.83 -10.79
C ALA A 85 -13.48 38.40 -10.30
N SER A 86 -14.60 37.85 -10.79
CA SER A 86 -15.00 36.47 -10.41
C SER A 86 -13.97 35.41 -10.80
N CYS A 87 -13.40 35.47 -12.02
CA CYS A 87 -12.36 34.53 -12.44
C CYS A 87 -11.10 34.65 -11.58
N ASN A 88 -10.66 35.89 -11.27
CA ASN A 88 -9.47 36.12 -10.44
C ASN A 88 -9.67 35.67 -9.01
N ASP A 89 -10.83 35.94 -8.39
CA ASP A 89 -11.12 35.54 -7.03
C ASP A 89 -11.21 34.00 -6.89
N ILE A 90 -11.74 33.31 -7.91
CA ILE A 90 -11.75 31.84 -7.93
C ILE A 90 -10.33 31.28 -8.08
N MET A 91 -9.50 31.89 -8.92
CA MET A 91 -8.11 31.48 -9.09
C MET A 91 -7.29 31.63 -7.80
N ASP A 92 -7.48 32.72 -7.10
CA ASP A 92 -6.80 33.04 -5.86
C ASP A 92 -7.39 32.32 -4.63
N GLY A 93 -8.51 31.60 -4.81
CA GLY A 93 -9.20 30.92 -3.72
C GLY A 93 -9.88 31.86 -2.72
N ARG A 94 -10.21 33.09 -3.14
CA ARG A 94 -10.86 34.12 -2.30
C ARG A 94 -12.35 34.30 -2.59
N SER A 95 -12.89 33.53 -3.54
CA SER A 95 -14.29 33.63 -3.90
C SER A 95 -15.22 33.21 -2.76
N ILE A 96 -16.22 34.05 -2.48
CA ILE A 96 -17.28 33.76 -1.50
C ILE A 96 -18.32 32.79 -2.10
N ASP A 97 -18.48 32.81 -3.42
CA ASP A 97 -19.46 32.01 -4.16
C ASP A 97 -18.92 30.64 -4.59
N VAL A 98 -17.60 30.45 -4.61
CA VAL A 98 -16.94 29.18 -4.93
C VAL A 98 -16.05 28.76 -3.78
N ILE A 99 -16.51 27.76 -3.05
CA ILE A 99 -15.87 27.27 -1.83
C ILE A 99 -15.23 25.91 -2.14
N GLU A 100 -13.91 25.83 -2.01
CA GLU A 100 -13.17 24.59 -2.17
C GLU A 100 -12.86 23.98 -0.79
N ILE A 101 -13.21 22.73 -0.61
CA ILE A 101 -13.10 21.99 0.65
C ILE A 101 -12.33 20.70 0.37
N ASP A 102 -11.30 20.45 1.15
CA ASP A 102 -10.62 19.16 1.18
C ASP A 102 -11.36 18.22 2.15
N GLY A 103 -11.88 17.12 1.62
CA GLY A 103 -12.62 16.12 2.39
C GLY A 103 -11.79 15.42 3.45
N ALA A 104 -10.47 15.37 3.32
CA ALA A 104 -9.60 14.79 4.34
C ALA A 104 -9.53 15.65 5.60
N SER A 105 -9.51 16.98 5.43
CA SER A 105 -9.41 17.96 6.52
C SER A 105 -10.78 18.32 7.11
N ASN A 106 -11.87 18.18 6.34
CA ASN A 106 -13.24 18.59 6.71
C ASN A 106 -14.23 17.42 6.60
N ASN A 107 -13.94 16.33 7.29
CA ASN A 107 -14.70 15.07 7.16
C ASN A 107 -15.87 14.92 8.15
N SER A 108 -16.03 15.87 9.06
CA SER A 108 -17.02 15.77 10.13
C SER A 108 -18.45 16.12 9.64
N VAL A 109 -19.45 15.58 10.34
CA VAL A 109 -20.86 15.89 10.06
C VAL A 109 -21.18 17.36 10.31
N ASP A 110 -20.49 18.01 11.25
CA ASP A 110 -20.75 19.40 11.62
C ASP A 110 -20.22 20.38 10.57
N ASP A 111 -19.11 20.06 9.92
CA ASP A 111 -18.60 20.85 8.79
C ASP A 111 -19.56 20.81 7.62
N VAL A 112 -20.08 19.62 7.29
CA VAL A 112 -21.08 19.44 6.24
C VAL A 112 -22.42 20.08 6.60
N ARG A 113 -22.82 20.09 7.88
CA ARG A 113 -24.03 20.83 8.33
C ARG A 113 -23.88 22.34 8.12
N LYS A 114 -22.75 22.94 8.49
CA LYS A 114 -22.44 24.35 8.22
C LYS A 114 -22.50 24.66 6.72
N LEU A 115 -21.90 23.78 5.89
CA LEU A 115 -21.96 23.89 4.43
C LEU A 115 -23.41 23.91 3.96
N ARG A 116 -24.25 22.98 4.43
CA ARG A 116 -25.66 22.88 4.08
C ARG A 116 -26.47 24.11 4.52
N GLU A 117 -26.19 24.68 5.67
CA GLU A 117 -26.83 25.92 6.14
C GLU A 117 -26.44 27.09 5.24
N ASN A 118 -25.15 27.22 4.91
CA ASN A 118 -24.63 28.26 4.02
C ASN A 118 -25.14 28.11 2.59
N SER A 119 -25.44 26.89 2.14
CA SER A 119 -25.95 26.62 0.77
C SER A 119 -27.35 27.18 0.49
N ARG A 120 -28.11 27.52 1.54
CA ARG A 120 -29.45 28.13 1.42
C ARG A 120 -29.39 29.59 0.94
N TYR A 121 -28.28 30.27 1.20
CA TYR A 121 -28.12 31.66 0.80
C TYR A 121 -27.69 31.74 -0.67
N PRO A 122 -28.29 32.67 -1.46
CA PRO A 122 -27.91 32.87 -2.86
C PRO A 122 -26.44 33.35 -2.98
N PRO A 123 -25.83 33.21 -4.17
CA PRO A 123 -24.50 33.76 -4.44
C PRO A 123 -24.51 35.29 -4.32
N VAL A 124 -23.34 35.86 -3.98
CA VAL A 124 -23.17 37.32 -3.79
C VAL A 124 -22.82 38.03 -5.11
N HIS A 125 -21.92 37.46 -5.88
CA HIS A 125 -21.40 38.04 -7.10
C HIS A 125 -21.60 37.17 -8.34
N GLY A 126 -21.65 35.84 -8.15
CA GLY A 126 -21.78 34.86 -9.23
C GLY A 126 -23.23 34.54 -9.58
N LYS A 127 -23.39 33.69 -10.59
CA LYS A 127 -24.69 33.11 -10.96
C LYS A 127 -24.99 31.87 -10.11
N TYR A 128 -23.97 31.12 -9.75
CA TYR A 128 -24.06 29.89 -8.99
C TYR A 128 -23.20 29.95 -7.73
N LYS A 129 -23.70 29.35 -6.65
CA LYS A 129 -22.92 29.02 -5.46
C LYS A 129 -22.39 27.60 -5.60
N LEU A 130 -21.08 27.45 -5.68
CA LEU A 130 -20.43 26.16 -5.94
C LEU A 130 -19.66 25.67 -4.72
N TYR A 131 -19.77 24.39 -4.46
CA TYR A 131 -18.93 23.68 -3.51
C TYR A 131 -18.11 22.65 -4.27
N ILE A 132 -16.79 22.82 -4.26
CA ILE A 132 -15.83 21.84 -4.78
C ILE A 132 -15.33 21.06 -3.56
N ILE A 133 -15.67 19.77 -3.49
CA ILE A 133 -15.22 18.90 -2.39
C ILE A 133 -14.24 17.89 -2.99
N ASP A 134 -12.95 18.12 -2.70
CA ASP A 134 -11.89 17.21 -3.15
C ASP A 134 -11.74 16.04 -2.18
N GLU A 135 -11.30 14.90 -2.67
CA GLU A 135 -11.20 13.62 -1.97
C GLU A 135 -12.45 13.29 -1.14
N VAL A 136 -13.62 13.45 -1.77
CA VAL A 136 -14.94 13.31 -1.12
C VAL A 136 -15.12 11.96 -0.42
N HIS A 137 -14.42 10.91 -0.85
CA HIS A 137 -14.46 9.59 -0.21
C HIS A 137 -13.96 9.57 1.24
N MET A 138 -13.24 10.62 1.67
CA MET A 138 -12.77 10.79 3.05
C MET A 138 -13.87 11.28 4.01
N LEU A 139 -15.01 11.73 3.50
CA LEU A 139 -16.13 12.15 4.34
C LEU A 139 -16.71 10.98 5.14
N SER A 140 -17.10 11.24 6.37
CA SER A 140 -17.79 10.25 7.20
C SER A 140 -19.17 9.88 6.62
N THR A 141 -19.67 8.69 6.92
CA THR A 141 -21.01 8.24 6.49
C THR A 141 -22.12 9.20 6.95
N SER A 142 -21.98 9.78 8.14
CA SER A 142 -22.90 10.77 8.68
C SER A 142 -22.85 12.11 7.91
N ALA A 143 -21.65 12.49 7.41
CA ALA A 143 -21.47 13.67 6.55
C ALA A 143 -22.14 13.46 5.18
N PHE A 144 -21.96 12.28 4.55
CA PHE A 144 -22.68 11.94 3.32
C PHE A 144 -24.19 12.00 3.50
N ASN A 145 -24.72 11.42 4.58
CA ASN A 145 -26.15 11.44 4.86
C ASN A 145 -26.71 12.87 5.04
N ALA A 146 -25.89 13.79 5.59
CA ALA A 146 -26.30 15.19 5.73
C ALA A 146 -26.42 15.92 4.39
N LEU A 147 -25.72 15.48 3.32
CA LEU A 147 -25.81 16.03 1.97
C LEU A 147 -27.01 15.52 1.18
N LEU A 148 -27.52 14.31 1.47
CA LEU A 148 -28.54 13.65 0.65
C LEU A 148 -29.76 14.52 0.40
N LYS A 149 -30.32 15.16 1.45
CA LYS A 149 -31.50 16.03 1.31
C LYS A 149 -31.26 17.19 0.35
N THR A 150 -30.04 17.78 0.37
CA THR A 150 -29.69 18.90 -0.51
C THR A 150 -29.42 18.45 -1.93
N LEU A 151 -28.95 17.21 -2.13
CA LEU A 151 -28.75 16.63 -3.45
C LEU A 151 -30.07 16.16 -4.08
N GLU A 152 -31.08 15.81 -3.27
CA GLU A 152 -32.42 15.44 -3.72
C GLU A 152 -33.26 16.67 -4.14
N GLU A 153 -33.17 17.73 -3.34
CA GLU A 153 -33.92 18.97 -3.56
C GLU A 153 -32.94 20.18 -3.56
N PRO A 154 -32.09 20.31 -4.59
CA PRO A 154 -31.08 21.35 -4.60
C PRO A 154 -31.71 22.72 -4.87
N PRO A 155 -31.28 23.79 -4.16
CA PRO A 155 -31.62 25.16 -4.56
C PRO A 155 -31.17 25.43 -5.99
N PRO A 156 -31.89 26.21 -6.80
CA PRO A 156 -31.57 26.40 -8.22
C PRO A 156 -30.22 27.12 -8.49
N HIS A 157 -29.70 27.80 -7.48
CA HIS A 157 -28.41 28.48 -7.52
C HIS A 157 -27.24 27.64 -7.00
N LEU A 158 -27.50 26.45 -6.48
CA LEU A 158 -26.50 25.61 -5.82
C LEU A 158 -25.95 24.55 -6.78
N MET A 159 -24.64 24.37 -6.75
CA MET A 159 -23.97 23.31 -7.49
C MET A 159 -22.87 22.65 -6.66
N PHE A 160 -22.76 21.34 -6.77
CA PHE A 160 -21.69 20.55 -6.18
C PHE A 160 -20.77 19.97 -7.26
N ILE A 161 -19.47 19.99 -6.98
CA ILE A 161 -18.47 19.26 -7.76
C ILE A 161 -17.66 18.42 -6.77
N PHE A 162 -17.92 17.13 -6.77
CA PHE A 162 -17.18 16.16 -5.99
C PHE A 162 -16.00 15.63 -6.78
N ALA A 163 -14.83 15.53 -6.19
CA ALA A 163 -13.68 14.87 -6.78
C ALA A 163 -13.22 13.71 -5.87
N THR A 164 -12.86 12.59 -6.47
CA THR A 164 -12.38 11.41 -5.73
C THR A 164 -11.39 10.59 -6.53
N THR A 165 -10.45 9.98 -5.82
CA THR A 165 -9.59 8.93 -6.36
C THR A 165 -10.19 7.54 -6.19
N GLU A 166 -11.14 7.36 -5.25
CA GLU A 166 -11.70 6.08 -4.85
C GLU A 166 -13.24 6.08 -4.92
N VAL A 167 -13.78 5.92 -6.14
CA VAL A 167 -15.24 5.95 -6.35
C VAL A 167 -15.99 4.84 -5.60
N HIS A 168 -15.35 3.69 -5.36
CA HIS A 168 -15.95 2.56 -4.65
C HIS A 168 -16.23 2.86 -3.17
N LYS A 169 -15.56 3.84 -2.57
CA LYS A 169 -15.83 4.30 -1.20
C LYS A 169 -16.96 5.33 -1.11
N VAL A 170 -17.44 5.86 -2.24
CA VAL A 170 -18.56 6.82 -2.26
C VAL A 170 -19.89 6.05 -2.25
N PRO A 171 -20.83 6.38 -1.35
CA PRO A 171 -22.12 5.68 -1.27
C PRO A 171 -22.91 5.74 -2.57
N ALA A 172 -23.57 4.63 -2.94
CA ALA A 172 -24.38 4.52 -4.16
C ALA A 172 -25.52 5.56 -4.19
N THR A 173 -26.03 5.96 -3.02
CA THR A 173 -27.06 7.01 -2.87
C THR A 173 -26.58 8.39 -3.34
N ILE A 174 -25.30 8.71 -3.22
CA ILE A 174 -24.68 9.92 -3.76
C ILE A 174 -24.42 9.75 -5.26
N LEU A 175 -23.83 8.59 -5.66
CA LEU A 175 -23.54 8.30 -7.06
C LEU A 175 -24.77 8.44 -7.97
N SER A 176 -25.94 7.97 -7.52
CA SER A 176 -27.19 8.03 -8.30
C SER A 176 -27.74 9.45 -8.52
N ARG A 177 -27.23 10.46 -7.78
CA ARG A 177 -27.67 11.87 -7.84
C ARG A 177 -26.65 12.79 -8.48
N CYS A 178 -25.49 12.23 -8.91
CA CYS A 178 -24.41 12.96 -9.54
C CYS A 178 -24.23 12.55 -11.00
N GLN A 179 -23.92 13.51 -11.86
CA GLN A 179 -23.39 13.20 -13.18
C GLN A 179 -21.91 12.87 -13.06
N ARG A 180 -21.55 11.62 -13.40
CA ARG A 180 -20.19 11.11 -13.26
C ARG A 180 -19.36 11.40 -14.49
N PHE A 181 -18.07 11.75 -14.25
CA PHE A 181 -17.02 11.95 -15.25
C PHE A 181 -15.78 11.16 -14.83
N ASP A 182 -15.36 10.22 -15.67
CA ASP A 182 -14.23 9.33 -15.41
C ASP A 182 -12.97 9.86 -16.09
N PHE A 183 -12.07 10.43 -15.28
CA PHE A 183 -10.74 10.88 -15.71
C PHE A 183 -9.81 9.68 -15.86
N ARG A 184 -9.07 9.65 -16.96
CA ARG A 184 -8.13 8.57 -17.27
C ARG A 184 -6.69 8.98 -16.97
N ARG A 185 -5.82 8.00 -16.79
CA ARG A 185 -4.38 8.22 -16.82
C ARG A 185 -4.00 8.85 -18.16
N MET A 186 -3.03 9.74 -18.14
CA MET A 186 -2.54 10.37 -19.35
C MET A 186 -1.53 9.47 -20.04
N GLU A 187 -1.55 9.44 -21.35
CA GLU A 187 -0.56 8.74 -22.16
C GLU A 187 0.81 9.43 -22.04
N ILE A 188 1.88 8.64 -22.11
CA ILE A 188 3.27 9.12 -22.00
C ILE A 188 3.53 10.26 -23.00
N GLU A 189 3.08 10.08 -24.23
CA GLU A 189 3.25 11.07 -25.29
C GLU A 189 2.59 12.42 -24.96
N THR A 190 1.40 12.39 -24.36
CA THR A 190 0.68 13.58 -23.90
C THR A 190 1.45 14.32 -22.80
N ILE A 191 2.00 13.58 -21.82
CA ILE A 191 2.82 14.14 -20.75
C ILE A 191 4.12 14.75 -21.31
N VAL A 192 4.84 14.02 -22.17
CA VAL A 192 6.05 14.48 -22.85
C VAL A 192 5.79 15.76 -23.63
N GLY A 193 4.69 15.82 -24.40
CA GLY A 193 4.30 17.00 -25.14
C GLY A 193 4.08 18.22 -24.25
N GLN A 194 3.46 18.03 -23.08
CA GLN A 194 3.23 19.12 -22.13
C GLN A 194 4.51 19.54 -21.40
N LEU A 195 5.34 18.58 -20.96
CA LEU A 195 6.63 18.90 -20.34
C LEU A 195 7.57 19.64 -21.30
N ARG A 196 7.57 19.27 -22.60
CA ARG A 196 8.34 19.98 -23.64
C ARG A 196 7.90 21.44 -23.78
N LYS A 197 6.57 21.71 -23.72
CA LYS A 197 6.06 23.10 -23.71
C LYS A 197 6.51 23.85 -22.48
N ILE A 198 6.47 23.22 -21.31
CA ILE A 198 6.93 23.80 -20.05
C ILE A 198 8.42 24.11 -20.11
N ALA A 199 9.26 23.16 -20.53
CA ALA A 199 10.71 23.33 -20.66
C ALA A 199 11.05 24.51 -21.60
N SER A 200 10.39 24.57 -22.75
CA SER A 200 10.57 25.67 -23.70
C SER A 200 10.16 27.00 -23.10
N GLY A 201 9.06 27.07 -22.35
CA GLY A 201 8.58 28.30 -21.68
C GLY A 201 9.46 28.75 -20.51
N GLU A 202 10.17 27.83 -19.87
CA GLU A 202 11.12 28.09 -18.77
C GLU A 202 12.57 28.26 -19.26
N GLY A 203 12.84 28.10 -20.56
CA GLY A 203 14.19 28.20 -21.14
C GLY A 203 15.13 27.08 -20.72
N ILE A 204 14.59 25.86 -20.49
CA ILE A 204 15.31 24.66 -20.08
C ILE A 204 15.57 23.82 -21.32
N SER A 205 16.84 23.38 -21.51
CA SER A 205 17.21 22.41 -22.52
C SER A 205 17.12 21.01 -21.95
N ILE A 206 16.26 20.17 -22.53
CA ILE A 206 16.03 18.79 -22.08
C ILE A 206 15.89 17.89 -23.30
N ASP A 207 16.50 16.71 -23.24
CA ASP A 207 16.39 15.71 -24.29
C ASP A 207 15.08 14.90 -24.21
N ASP A 208 14.70 14.24 -25.29
CA ASP A 208 13.47 13.46 -25.36
C ASP A 208 13.49 12.22 -24.48
N GLU A 209 14.66 11.63 -24.26
CA GLU A 209 14.83 10.47 -23.40
C GLU A 209 14.57 10.83 -21.93
N SER A 210 15.08 11.99 -21.47
CA SER A 210 14.77 12.56 -20.16
C SER A 210 13.28 12.82 -19.96
N LEU A 211 12.61 13.38 -20.96
CA LEU A 211 11.17 13.64 -20.91
C LEU A 211 10.37 12.33 -20.77
N ILE A 212 10.75 11.30 -21.52
CA ILE A 212 10.13 9.98 -21.46
C ILE A 212 10.37 9.32 -20.09
N ALA A 213 11.58 9.42 -19.53
CA ALA A 213 11.89 8.89 -18.20
C ALA A 213 11.03 9.54 -17.11
N ILE A 214 10.90 10.87 -17.14
CA ILE A 214 10.03 11.62 -16.21
C ILE A 214 8.56 11.21 -16.40
N ALA A 215 8.08 11.10 -17.64
CA ALA A 215 6.69 10.74 -17.93
C ALA A 215 6.34 9.31 -17.47
N ARG A 216 7.26 8.34 -17.64
CA ARG A 216 7.11 6.97 -17.13
C ARG A 216 7.03 6.94 -15.61
N LYS A 217 7.95 7.64 -14.93
CA LYS A 217 7.97 7.73 -13.46
C LYS A 217 6.70 8.36 -12.88
N ALA A 218 6.04 9.25 -13.62
CA ALA A 218 4.80 9.92 -13.21
C ALA A 218 3.54 9.06 -13.33
N ASP A 219 3.60 7.87 -13.92
CA ASP A 219 2.50 6.89 -14.00
C ASP A 219 1.16 7.50 -14.45
N GLY A 220 1.20 8.32 -15.52
CA GLY A 220 0.01 8.96 -16.09
C GLY A 220 -0.53 10.16 -15.30
N SER A 221 0.19 10.66 -14.29
CA SER A 221 -0.14 11.85 -13.50
C SER A 221 0.59 13.09 -14.01
N MET A 222 -0.13 14.09 -14.53
CA MET A 222 0.48 15.36 -14.95
C MET A 222 1.06 16.16 -13.77
N ARG A 223 0.41 16.13 -12.61
CA ARG A 223 0.90 16.83 -11.43
C ARG A 223 2.22 16.26 -10.93
N ASP A 224 2.31 14.93 -10.89
CA ASP A 224 3.51 14.26 -10.41
C ASP A 224 4.64 14.40 -11.43
N SER A 225 4.34 14.38 -12.77
CA SER A 225 5.33 14.66 -13.81
C SER A 225 5.94 16.05 -13.69
N GLN A 226 5.13 17.06 -13.40
CA GLN A 226 5.60 18.44 -13.17
C GLN A 226 6.42 18.57 -11.88
N SER A 227 6.05 17.83 -10.82
CA SER A 227 6.81 17.81 -9.56
C SER A 227 8.16 17.11 -9.73
N ILE A 228 8.19 16.00 -10.47
CA ILE A 228 9.43 15.28 -10.84
C ILE A 228 10.32 16.18 -11.72
N PHE A 229 9.72 16.88 -12.68
CA PHE A 229 10.45 17.83 -13.52
C PHE A 229 11.12 18.94 -12.70
N ASP A 230 10.41 19.51 -11.70
CA ASP A 230 10.97 20.50 -10.78
C ASP A 230 12.14 19.91 -9.95
N GLN A 231 12.02 18.66 -9.50
CA GLN A 231 13.08 17.94 -8.78
C GLN A 231 14.32 17.74 -9.64
N VAL A 232 14.15 17.26 -10.87
CA VAL A 232 15.24 17.06 -11.84
C VAL A 232 15.91 18.39 -12.18
N ARG A 233 15.11 19.44 -12.44
CA ARG A 233 15.64 20.79 -12.67
C ARG A 233 16.48 21.32 -11.50
N ALA A 234 16.05 21.07 -10.27
CA ALA A 234 16.78 21.49 -9.07
C ALA A 234 18.14 20.78 -8.96
N PHE A 235 18.24 19.54 -9.46
CA PHE A 235 19.47 18.75 -9.46
C PHE A 235 20.40 19.11 -10.64
N CYS A 236 19.88 19.15 -11.88
CA CYS A 236 20.66 19.29 -13.10
C CYS A 236 20.84 20.77 -13.56
N GLY A 237 19.99 21.69 -13.06
CA GLY A 237 19.98 23.08 -13.52
C GLY A 237 19.18 23.25 -14.81
N ASN A 238 19.73 24.06 -15.78
CA ASN A 238 19.00 24.43 -17.00
C ASN A 238 19.27 23.50 -18.19
N THR A 239 20.19 22.57 -18.07
CA THR A 239 20.48 21.57 -19.10
C THR A 239 20.29 20.20 -18.48
N ILE A 240 19.38 19.43 -19.01
CA ILE A 240 18.96 18.13 -18.47
C ILE A 240 19.23 17.07 -19.53
N ILE A 241 20.03 16.07 -19.18
CA ILE A 241 20.36 14.91 -20.01
C ILE A 241 19.94 13.61 -19.32
N ALA A 242 19.71 12.56 -20.07
CA ALA A 242 19.13 11.30 -19.57
C ALA A 242 19.93 10.67 -18.41
N SER A 243 21.27 10.73 -18.45
CA SER A 243 22.12 10.24 -17.35
C SER A 243 21.82 10.93 -16.02
N ASP A 244 21.68 12.26 -16.06
CA ASP A 244 21.46 13.07 -14.86
C ASP A 244 20.05 12.84 -14.30
N VAL A 245 19.07 12.55 -15.17
CA VAL A 245 17.70 12.18 -14.75
C VAL A 245 17.70 10.83 -14.03
N HIS A 246 18.45 9.85 -14.56
CA HIS A 246 18.60 8.56 -13.90
C HIS A 246 19.21 8.70 -12.50
N ASP A 247 20.24 9.54 -12.36
CA ASP A 247 20.88 9.80 -11.07
C ASP A 247 19.97 10.58 -10.12
N ALA A 248 19.29 11.64 -10.62
CA ALA A 248 18.41 12.48 -9.82
C ALA A 248 17.16 11.76 -9.29
N LEU A 249 16.65 10.80 -10.06
CA LEU A 249 15.45 10.04 -9.71
C LEU A 249 15.75 8.65 -9.16
N HIS A 250 17.03 8.30 -9.01
CA HIS A 250 17.49 6.97 -8.61
C HIS A 250 16.82 5.86 -9.41
N LEU A 251 16.71 6.05 -10.74
CA LEU A 251 16.09 5.07 -11.63
C LEU A 251 17.07 3.91 -11.84
N ILE A 252 16.53 2.72 -11.71
CA ILE A 252 17.30 1.50 -11.98
C ILE A 252 17.32 1.27 -13.48
N ASP A 253 18.52 1.14 -14.06
CA ASP A 253 18.69 0.87 -15.48
C ASP A 253 18.15 -0.53 -15.84
N THR A 254 17.57 -0.65 -17.02
CA THR A 254 17.09 -1.94 -17.56
C THR A 254 18.22 -2.98 -17.61
N GLU A 255 19.45 -2.57 -17.88
CA GLU A 255 20.64 -3.44 -17.87
C GLU A 255 20.86 -4.14 -16.53
N PHE A 256 20.53 -3.47 -15.43
CA PHE A 256 20.62 -4.03 -14.09
C PHE A 256 19.73 -5.27 -13.92
N PHE A 257 18.53 -5.26 -14.50
CA PHE A 257 17.62 -6.42 -14.44
C PHE A 257 18.14 -7.60 -15.29
N PHE A 258 18.79 -7.33 -16.43
CA PHE A 258 19.46 -8.37 -17.21
C PHE A 258 20.65 -8.99 -16.46
N ARG A 259 21.36 -8.20 -15.64
CA ARG A 259 22.42 -8.71 -14.74
C ARG A 259 21.85 -9.70 -13.72
N ILE A 260 20.64 -9.43 -13.17
CA ILE A 260 19.93 -10.36 -12.27
C ILE A 260 19.56 -11.65 -13.01
N SER A 261 18.98 -11.57 -14.22
CA SER A 261 18.61 -12.75 -15.01
C SER A 261 19.85 -13.61 -15.33
N LEU A 262 20.98 -12.98 -15.66
CA LEU A 262 22.23 -13.67 -15.90
C LEU A 262 22.70 -14.40 -14.62
N ALA A 263 22.66 -13.74 -13.46
CA ALA A 263 23.06 -14.34 -12.19
C ALA A 263 22.15 -15.51 -11.76
N ILE A 264 20.82 -15.44 -12.08
CA ILE A 264 19.89 -16.56 -11.87
C ILE A 264 20.30 -17.76 -12.74
N ARG A 265 20.56 -17.52 -14.02
CA ARG A 265 20.93 -18.55 -14.98
C ARG A 265 22.24 -19.24 -14.63
N GLU A 266 23.20 -18.48 -14.11
CA GLU A 266 24.52 -18.98 -13.68
C GLU A 266 24.48 -19.56 -12.26
N LYS A 267 23.36 -19.49 -11.55
CA LYS A 267 23.21 -19.85 -10.13
C LYS A 267 24.26 -19.15 -9.25
N ASN A 268 24.59 -17.90 -9.59
CA ASN A 268 25.65 -17.14 -8.93
C ASN A 268 25.09 -16.37 -7.72
N VAL A 269 25.06 -17.03 -6.57
CA VAL A 269 24.60 -16.45 -5.31
C VAL A 269 25.49 -15.27 -4.87
N ALA A 270 26.80 -15.31 -5.13
CA ALA A 270 27.70 -14.22 -4.75
C ALA A 270 27.38 -12.92 -5.50
N GLU A 271 27.03 -13.03 -6.79
CA GLU A 271 26.59 -11.90 -7.60
C GLU A 271 25.27 -11.33 -7.09
N MET A 272 24.34 -12.17 -6.62
CA MET A 272 23.07 -11.70 -6.03
C MET A 272 23.29 -10.85 -4.77
N PHE A 273 24.24 -11.22 -3.90
CA PHE A 273 24.60 -10.37 -2.77
C PHE A 273 25.24 -9.06 -3.22
N ALA A 274 26.09 -9.08 -4.25
CA ALA A 274 26.68 -7.86 -4.80
C ALA A 274 25.59 -6.93 -5.39
N ILE A 275 24.62 -7.48 -6.11
CA ILE A 275 23.47 -6.74 -6.65
C ILE A 275 22.62 -6.13 -5.53
N ALA A 276 22.29 -6.89 -4.49
CA ALA A 276 21.55 -6.38 -3.35
C ALA A 276 22.30 -5.25 -2.63
N HIS A 277 23.61 -5.41 -2.46
CA HIS A 277 24.47 -4.38 -1.89
C HIS A 277 24.49 -3.11 -2.76
N ASP A 278 24.59 -3.25 -4.09
CA ASP A 278 24.50 -2.12 -5.02
C ASP A 278 23.19 -1.33 -4.85
N VAL A 279 22.05 -2.02 -4.70
CA VAL A 279 20.73 -1.39 -4.47
C VAL A 279 20.75 -0.54 -3.20
N ILE A 280 21.31 -1.09 -2.11
CA ILE A 280 21.33 -0.43 -0.80
C ILE A 280 22.30 0.76 -0.79
N VAL A 281 23.52 0.58 -1.31
CA VAL A 281 24.57 1.61 -1.28
C VAL A 281 24.26 2.78 -2.21
N LYS A 282 23.69 2.51 -3.40
CA LYS A 282 23.26 3.56 -4.33
C LYS A 282 21.96 4.23 -3.92
N GLY A 283 21.30 3.77 -2.85
CA GLY A 283 20.06 4.36 -2.34
C GLY A 283 18.85 4.14 -3.25
N TYR A 284 18.84 3.09 -4.06
CA TYR A 284 17.66 2.73 -4.85
C TYR A 284 16.51 2.30 -3.93
N ASP A 285 15.29 2.66 -4.31
CA ASP A 285 14.09 2.18 -3.61
C ASP A 285 13.91 0.68 -3.87
N ILE A 286 13.86 -0.11 -2.79
CA ILE A 286 13.71 -1.56 -2.87
C ILE A 286 12.36 -1.95 -3.50
N GLN A 287 11.30 -1.19 -3.22
CA GLN A 287 9.98 -1.40 -3.82
C GLN A 287 10.02 -1.20 -5.34
N GLU A 288 10.67 -0.13 -5.79
CA GLU A 288 10.87 0.16 -7.22
C GLU A 288 11.76 -0.91 -7.89
N CYS A 289 12.78 -1.40 -7.19
CA CYS A 289 13.61 -2.50 -7.67
C CYS A 289 12.79 -3.78 -7.90
N LEU A 290 11.93 -4.15 -6.96
CA LEU A 290 11.06 -5.31 -7.09
C LEU A 290 10.00 -5.13 -8.18
N ASN A 291 9.41 -3.95 -8.31
CA ASN A 291 8.47 -3.63 -9.38
C ASN A 291 9.12 -3.73 -10.77
N GLY A 292 10.32 -3.16 -10.92
CA GLY A 292 11.09 -3.27 -12.17
C GLY A 292 11.50 -4.71 -12.49
N LEU A 293 11.83 -5.51 -11.48
CA LEU A 293 12.14 -6.92 -11.64
C LEU A 293 10.90 -7.74 -12.05
N LEU A 294 9.74 -7.42 -11.48
CA LEU A 294 8.46 -8.03 -11.87
C LEU A 294 8.11 -7.72 -13.33
N GLU A 295 8.29 -6.46 -13.75
CA GLU A 295 8.09 -6.04 -15.13
C GLU A 295 9.08 -6.73 -16.07
N HIS A 296 10.34 -6.87 -15.68
CA HIS A 296 11.36 -7.57 -16.44
C HIS A 296 10.96 -9.04 -16.70
N PHE A 297 10.57 -9.77 -15.66
CA PHE A 297 10.11 -11.15 -15.80
C PHE A 297 8.81 -11.26 -16.60
N ARG A 298 7.88 -10.33 -16.44
CA ARG A 298 6.66 -10.24 -17.24
C ARG A 298 7.00 -10.06 -18.73
N ASN A 299 7.99 -9.24 -19.05
CA ASN A 299 8.43 -9.03 -20.42
C ASN A 299 9.05 -10.30 -21.03
N ILE A 300 9.89 -11.01 -20.29
CA ILE A 300 10.44 -12.32 -20.71
C ILE A 300 9.30 -13.32 -20.95
N LEU A 301 8.34 -13.42 -20.00
CA LEU A 301 7.18 -14.31 -20.14
C LEU A 301 6.31 -13.97 -21.35
N SER A 302 6.12 -12.67 -21.64
CA SER A 302 5.36 -12.19 -22.79
C SER A 302 5.98 -12.63 -24.10
N VAL A 303 7.30 -12.48 -24.26
CA VAL A 303 8.02 -12.94 -25.46
C VAL A 303 7.91 -14.45 -25.60
N GLN A 304 8.09 -15.19 -24.52
CA GLN A 304 8.02 -16.65 -24.56
C GLN A 304 6.63 -17.17 -24.93
N ALA A 305 5.57 -16.52 -24.43
CA ALA A 305 4.19 -16.92 -24.67
C ALA A 305 3.68 -16.52 -26.07
N THR A 306 4.08 -15.34 -26.57
CA THR A 306 3.58 -14.78 -27.82
C THR A 306 4.52 -14.95 -29.01
N GLY A 307 5.80 -15.24 -28.77
CA GLY A 307 6.85 -15.24 -29.80
C GLY A 307 7.12 -13.86 -30.41
N SER A 308 6.63 -12.78 -29.77
CA SER A 308 6.72 -11.40 -30.26
C SER A 308 7.04 -10.42 -29.15
N THR A 309 7.79 -9.38 -29.49
CA THR A 309 8.10 -8.25 -28.59
C THR A 309 7.09 -7.10 -28.66
N SER A 310 5.99 -7.26 -29.42
CA SER A 310 5.00 -6.20 -29.67
C SER A 310 4.29 -5.66 -28.41
N LEU A 311 4.31 -6.43 -27.32
CA LEU A 311 3.71 -6.05 -26.02
C LEU A 311 4.72 -5.40 -25.06
N ILE A 312 5.95 -5.17 -25.51
CA ILE A 312 7.03 -4.59 -24.69
C ILE A 312 7.36 -3.20 -25.20
N GLU A 313 7.20 -2.21 -24.32
CA GLU A 313 7.58 -0.83 -24.57
C GLU A 313 9.04 -0.61 -24.16
N SER A 314 9.98 -0.88 -25.07
CA SER A 314 11.41 -0.72 -24.82
C SER A 314 12.17 -0.34 -26.09
N SER A 315 13.45 0.05 -25.95
CA SER A 315 14.30 0.35 -27.10
C SER A 315 14.59 -0.90 -27.93
N ALA A 316 14.88 -0.75 -29.20
CA ALA A 316 15.18 -1.86 -30.13
C ALA A 316 16.29 -2.79 -29.62
N ASN A 317 17.31 -2.23 -28.95
CA ASN A 317 18.40 -3.01 -28.38
C ASN A 317 17.94 -3.93 -27.24
N PHE A 318 17.07 -3.43 -26.36
CA PHE A 318 16.52 -4.23 -25.27
C PHE A 318 15.52 -5.28 -25.75
N LEU A 319 14.73 -4.99 -26.80
CA LEU A 319 13.82 -5.97 -27.40
C LEU A 319 14.59 -7.20 -27.89
N LEU A 320 15.73 -7.01 -28.57
CA LEU A 320 16.61 -8.12 -28.99
C LEU A 320 17.22 -8.90 -27.80
N LYS A 321 17.47 -8.22 -26.65
CA LYS A 321 17.94 -8.91 -25.45
C LYS A 321 16.81 -9.75 -24.84
N TYR A 322 15.58 -9.26 -24.79
CA TYR A 322 14.42 -10.00 -24.29
C TYR A 322 14.14 -11.26 -25.14
N GLU A 323 14.26 -11.18 -26.48
CA GLU A 323 14.12 -12.35 -27.35
C GLU A 323 15.12 -13.46 -27.03
N LYS A 324 16.37 -13.06 -26.75
CA LYS A 324 17.43 -14.02 -26.39
C LYS A 324 17.20 -14.58 -24.97
N GLU A 325 16.85 -13.73 -24.03
CA GLU A 325 16.69 -14.12 -22.63
C GLU A 325 15.49 -15.07 -22.46
N ALA A 326 14.41 -14.89 -23.23
CA ALA A 326 13.24 -15.78 -23.25
C ALA A 326 13.55 -17.24 -23.62
N LEU A 327 14.67 -17.50 -24.30
CA LEU A 327 15.11 -18.86 -24.66
C LEU A 327 15.72 -19.63 -23.47
N TYR A 328 16.15 -18.95 -22.41
CA TYR A 328 16.85 -19.56 -21.30
C TYR A 328 15.96 -19.98 -20.13
N PHE A 329 14.75 -19.43 -20.04
CA PHE A 329 13.83 -19.70 -18.96
C PHE A 329 12.59 -20.48 -19.44
N SER A 330 12.07 -21.40 -18.63
CA SER A 330 10.75 -21.99 -18.84
C SER A 330 9.65 -21.09 -18.27
N GLN A 331 8.41 -21.22 -18.77
CA GLN A 331 7.26 -20.46 -18.22
C GLN A 331 7.08 -20.71 -16.73
N ALA A 332 7.25 -21.95 -16.31
CA ALA A 332 7.09 -22.35 -14.92
C ALA A 332 8.18 -21.73 -14.01
N GLU A 333 9.42 -21.60 -14.49
CA GLU A 333 10.50 -20.90 -13.77
C GLU A 333 10.19 -19.41 -13.63
N ILE A 334 9.78 -18.75 -14.72
CA ILE A 334 9.43 -17.32 -14.68
C ILE A 334 8.29 -17.07 -13.69
N LEU A 335 7.23 -17.89 -13.70
CA LEU A 335 6.11 -17.75 -12.76
C LEU A 335 6.55 -17.93 -11.29
N ARG A 336 7.50 -18.84 -11.01
CA ARG A 336 8.08 -18.98 -9.67
C ARG A 336 8.90 -17.77 -9.27
N LEU A 337 9.72 -17.22 -10.18
CA LEU A 337 10.48 -16.00 -9.95
C LEU A 337 9.54 -14.82 -9.65
N MET A 338 8.49 -14.63 -10.45
CA MET A 338 7.47 -13.61 -10.21
C MET A 338 6.76 -13.80 -8.86
N HIS A 339 6.49 -15.05 -8.46
CA HIS A 339 5.91 -15.34 -7.15
C HIS A 339 6.83 -14.93 -5.99
N ILE A 340 8.14 -15.20 -6.09
CA ILE A 340 9.13 -14.76 -5.09
C ILE A 340 9.15 -13.24 -4.99
N VAL A 341 9.17 -12.52 -6.13
CA VAL A 341 9.14 -11.05 -6.15
C VAL A 341 7.88 -10.53 -5.46
N THR A 342 6.70 -11.03 -5.86
CA THR A 342 5.41 -10.56 -5.31
C THR A 342 5.28 -10.85 -3.81
N SER A 343 5.72 -12.04 -3.34
CA SER A 343 5.70 -12.39 -1.92
C SER A 343 6.67 -11.54 -1.10
N THR A 344 7.81 -11.18 -1.68
CA THR A 344 8.79 -10.29 -1.06
C THR A 344 8.25 -8.89 -0.94
N GLU A 345 7.64 -8.36 -2.00
CA GLU A 345 7.00 -7.04 -2.05
C GLU A 345 5.91 -6.90 -0.97
N GLN A 346 4.99 -7.86 -0.88
CA GLN A 346 3.94 -7.87 0.14
C GLN A 346 4.50 -7.85 1.56
N GLY A 347 5.61 -8.55 1.78
CA GLY A 347 6.24 -8.62 3.07
C GLY A 347 7.16 -7.44 3.43
N LEU A 348 7.53 -6.58 2.48
CA LEU A 348 8.39 -5.41 2.76
C LEU A 348 7.76 -4.42 3.72
N ARG A 349 6.44 -4.21 3.63
CA ARG A 349 5.70 -3.26 4.49
C ARG A 349 5.84 -3.55 5.99
N PHE A 350 6.11 -4.79 6.36
CA PHE A 350 6.21 -5.26 7.74
C PHE A 350 7.64 -5.67 8.11
N ALA A 351 8.61 -5.51 7.21
CA ALA A 351 9.97 -5.95 7.43
C ALA A 351 10.76 -4.94 8.28
N ALA A 352 11.35 -5.40 9.37
CA ALA A 352 12.25 -4.58 10.19
C ALA A 352 13.54 -4.21 9.43
N GLN A 353 13.99 -5.06 8.51
CA GLN A 353 15.19 -4.88 7.69
C GLN A 353 14.88 -5.19 6.22
N PRO A 354 14.41 -4.20 5.44
CA PRO A 354 14.06 -4.39 4.03
C PRO A 354 15.22 -4.89 3.16
N GLY A 355 16.45 -4.44 3.43
CA GLY A 355 17.66 -4.85 2.69
C GLY A 355 17.94 -6.36 2.80
N VAL A 356 17.90 -6.91 4.01
CA VAL A 356 18.09 -8.36 4.25
C VAL A 356 17.01 -9.18 3.53
N ARG A 357 15.78 -8.66 3.48
CA ARG A 357 14.69 -9.32 2.76
C ARG A 357 14.91 -9.35 1.26
N LEU A 358 15.47 -8.27 0.69
CA LEU A 358 15.89 -8.24 -0.71
C LEU A 358 17.02 -9.25 -0.98
N GLU A 359 18.06 -9.28 -0.14
CA GLU A 359 19.17 -10.23 -0.24
C GLU A 359 18.66 -11.68 -0.25
N LEU A 360 17.76 -12.02 0.68
CA LEU A 360 17.17 -13.34 0.77
C LEU A 360 16.37 -13.69 -0.50
N ALA A 361 15.57 -12.77 -1.01
CA ALA A 361 14.76 -12.99 -2.22
C ALA A 361 15.64 -13.23 -3.45
N LEU A 362 16.66 -12.39 -3.67
CA LEU A 362 17.59 -12.55 -4.79
C LEU A 362 18.38 -13.86 -4.68
N THR A 363 18.85 -14.20 -3.48
CA THR A 363 19.55 -15.47 -3.22
C THR A 363 18.64 -16.68 -3.49
N GLN A 364 17.38 -16.61 -3.07
CA GLN A 364 16.40 -17.66 -3.33
C GLN A 364 16.15 -17.85 -4.83
N MET A 365 16.10 -16.76 -5.61
CA MET A 365 15.96 -16.84 -7.08
C MET A 365 17.14 -17.54 -7.74
N ALA A 366 18.38 -17.26 -7.31
CA ALA A 366 19.56 -17.94 -7.86
C ALA A 366 19.66 -19.41 -7.43
N SER A 367 19.02 -19.77 -6.31
CA SER A 367 19.05 -21.14 -5.75
C SER A 367 17.91 -22.02 -6.27
N LEU A 368 17.05 -21.51 -7.15
CA LEU A 368 15.97 -22.30 -7.73
C LEU A 368 16.54 -23.42 -8.61
N ASP A 369 16.12 -24.65 -8.35
CA ASP A 369 16.39 -25.76 -9.24
C ASP A 369 15.41 -25.75 -10.42
N SER A 370 15.94 -26.11 -11.61
CA SER A 370 15.11 -26.28 -12.80
C SER A 370 14.05 -27.35 -12.58
N ILE A 371 12.83 -27.08 -13.09
CA ILE A 371 11.75 -28.06 -13.00
C ILE A 371 12.06 -29.17 -13.97
N VAL A 372 12.31 -30.36 -13.44
CA VAL A 372 12.22 -31.60 -14.24
C VAL A 372 10.75 -31.98 -14.27
N GLU A 373 10.13 -31.98 -15.44
CA GLU A 373 8.76 -32.45 -15.58
C GLU A 373 8.67 -33.90 -15.13
N ILE A 374 7.64 -34.22 -14.35
CA ILE A 374 7.40 -35.61 -13.87
C ILE A 374 7.33 -36.58 -15.05
N SER A 375 6.85 -36.12 -16.20
CA SER A 375 6.86 -36.82 -17.49
C SER A 375 8.27 -37.22 -17.93
N GLU A 376 9.28 -36.34 -17.80
CA GLU A 376 10.67 -36.61 -18.17
C GLU A 376 11.29 -37.61 -17.20
N VAL A 377 11.00 -37.48 -15.89
CA VAL A 377 11.45 -38.45 -14.88
C VAL A 377 10.82 -39.82 -15.12
N ILE A 378 9.53 -39.89 -15.46
CA ILE A 378 8.84 -41.14 -15.79
C ILE A 378 9.41 -41.76 -17.08
N GLN A 379 9.72 -40.97 -18.11
CA GLN A 379 10.35 -41.45 -19.35
C GLN A 379 11.78 -41.97 -19.07
N SER A 380 12.56 -41.27 -18.27
CA SER A 380 13.91 -41.72 -17.89
C SER A 380 13.88 -43.02 -17.07
N LEU A 381 12.88 -43.19 -16.19
CA LEU A 381 12.68 -44.41 -15.39
C LEU A 381 12.14 -45.60 -16.23
N ARG A 382 11.46 -45.33 -17.36
CA ARG A 382 10.97 -46.37 -18.28
C ARG A 382 12.01 -46.88 -19.25
N GLY A 383 13.19 -46.20 -19.34
CA GLY A 383 14.28 -46.61 -20.23
C GLY A 383 13.97 -46.45 -21.74
N GLU A 384 12.99 -45.61 -22.10
CA GLU A 384 12.48 -45.48 -23.50
C GLU A 384 13.13 -44.35 -24.29
N SER A 385 14.12 -43.65 -23.76
CA SER A 385 14.83 -42.63 -24.55
C SER A 385 16.31 -42.62 -24.24
N GLY A 386 17.12 -42.74 -25.28
CA GLY A 386 18.53 -42.41 -25.26
C GLY A 386 18.66 -40.90 -24.98
N PHE A 387 18.79 -40.56 -23.74
CA PHE A 387 19.07 -39.18 -23.29
C PHE A 387 20.53 -38.90 -23.60
N GLU A 388 20.82 -38.13 -24.64
CA GLU A 388 22.10 -37.40 -24.71
C GLU A 388 21.95 -36.23 -23.75
N PRO A 389 22.66 -36.21 -22.61
CA PRO A 389 22.64 -35.05 -21.73
C PRO A 389 23.20 -33.86 -22.49
N LYS A 390 22.42 -32.78 -22.60
CA LYS A 390 22.95 -31.47 -23.03
C LYS A 390 24.21 -31.20 -22.22
N PRO A 391 25.34 -30.82 -22.85
CA PRO A 391 26.59 -30.61 -22.12
C PRO A 391 26.38 -29.51 -21.08
N ILE A 392 26.47 -29.88 -19.82
CA ILE A 392 26.63 -28.94 -18.73
C ILE A 392 27.97 -28.28 -18.95
N ILE A 393 27.97 -27.03 -19.36
CA ILE A 393 29.18 -26.20 -19.41
C ILE A 393 29.58 -25.93 -17.95
N THR A 394 30.41 -26.83 -17.42
CA THR A 394 31.11 -26.60 -16.15
C THR A 394 32.16 -25.55 -16.40
N PRO A 395 32.19 -24.43 -15.68
CA PRO A 395 33.30 -23.50 -15.76
C PRO A 395 34.59 -24.18 -15.24
N GLU A 396 35.65 -24.20 -16.07
CA GLU A 396 36.97 -24.67 -15.68
C GLU A 396 37.43 -23.91 -14.43
N LYS A 397 37.50 -24.60 -13.30
CA LYS A 397 38.19 -24.13 -12.12
C LYS A 397 39.69 -24.15 -12.39
N LYS A 398 40.26 -22.98 -12.53
CA LYS A 398 41.73 -22.82 -12.40
C LYS A 398 42.12 -23.20 -10.99
N THR A 399 42.83 -24.32 -10.85
CA THR A 399 43.40 -24.85 -9.61
C THR A 399 44.61 -24.03 -9.21
N PRO A 400 44.74 -23.52 -7.99
CA PRO A 400 46.02 -23.16 -7.43
C PRO A 400 46.70 -24.44 -6.89
N GLU A 401 47.92 -24.68 -7.27
CA GLU A 401 48.80 -25.71 -6.71
C GLU A 401 48.97 -25.53 -5.20
N LEU A 402 48.67 -26.55 -4.42
CA LEU A 402 48.97 -26.65 -3.01
C LEU A 402 49.76 -27.92 -2.73
N ILE A 403 50.89 -27.68 -2.15
CA ILE A 403 51.91 -28.59 -1.64
C ILE A 403 51.31 -29.58 -0.63
N ASN A 404 51.53 -30.88 -0.85
CA ASN A 404 51.20 -31.96 0.06
C ASN A 404 52.24 -32.12 1.21
N PRO A 405 51.82 -32.47 2.41
CA PRO A 405 52.54 -33.40 3.27
C PRO A 405 51.75 -34.67 3.59
N PRO A 406 52.35 -35.72 4.12
CA PRO A 406 52.02 -37.10 3.80
C PRO A 406 50.96 -37.73 4.71
N ILE A 407 50.30 -38.73 4.10
CA ILE A 407 49.26 -39.59 4.61
C ILE A 407 49.76 -40.52 5.71
N VAL A 408 49.07 -40.55 6.86
CA VAL A 408 49.11 -41.68 7.81
C VAL A 408 47.76 -42.37 7.78
N ALA A 409 47.81 -43.62 7.40
CA ALA A 409 46.65 -44.53 7.34
C ALA A 409 46.20 -44.98 8.72
N GLN A 410 44.91 -44.87 9.03
CA GLN A 410 44.29 -45.65 10.10
C GLN A 410 43.07 -46.42 9.57
N LYS A 411 43.01 -47.67 9.98
CA LYS A 411 42.08 -48.75 9.62
C LYS A 411 40.64 -48.49 10.14
N PRO A 412 39.63 -49.09 9.49
CA PRO A 412 38.20 -48.95 9.90
C PRO A 412 37.87 -49.79 11.13
N GLN A 413 37.09 -49.21 12.04
CA GLN A 413 36.47 -49.94 13.16
C GLN A 413 35.02 -50.29 12.79
N GLU A 414 34.68 -51.51 13.22
CA GLU A 414 33.41 -52.20 13.00
C GLU A 414 32.25 -51.53 13.70
N ILE A 415 31.09 -51.57 13.03
CA ILE A 415 29.78 -51.15 13.55
C ILE A 415 29.21 -52.29 14.39
N ILE A 416 29.08 -52.07 15.69
CA ILE A 416 28.32 -52.96 16.60
C ILE A 416 26.85 -52.56 16.50
N LYS A 417 26.02 -53.54 16.13
CA LYS A 417 24.57 -53.50 16.23
C LYS A 417 24.17 -53.69 17.68
N GLU A 418 23.53 -52.70 18.29
CA GLU A 418 22.78 -52.87 19.52
C GLU A 418 21.30 -53.05 19.23
N GLU A 419 20.74 -54.10 19.82
CA GLU A 419 19.34 -54.50 19.75
C GLU A 419 18.47 -53.57 20.62
N LEU A 420 17.29 -53.23 20.10
CA LEU A 420 16.23 -52.51 20.81
C LEU A 420 15.54 -53.42 21.86
N PRO A 421 15.36 -53.00 23.10
CA PRO A 421 14.48 -53.68 24.03
C PRO A 421 13.02 -53.27 23.75
N GLN A 422 12.16 -54.29 23.66
CA GLN A 422 10.71 -54.17 23.65
C GLN A 422 10.22 -53.59 24.97
N ILE A 423 9.45 -52.51 24.95
CA ILE A 423 8.73 -51.99 26.11
C ILE A 423 7.25 -52.29 25.93
N VAL A 424 6.76 -52.98 26.93
CA VAL A 424 5.37 -53.41 27.15
C VAL A 424 4.51 -52.18 27.45
N GLU A 425 3.37 -52.02 26.75
CA GLU A 425 2.35 -51.03 27.02
C GLU A 425 1.72 -51.21 28.40
N GLU A 426 1.82 -50.23 29.26
CA GLU A 426 0.87 -49.93 30.33
C GLU A 426 0.23 -48.57 30.12
N ALA A 427 -1.10 -48.50 30.09
CA ALA A 427 -1.89 -47.31 29.86
C ALA A 427 -1.77 -46.29 31.02
N PRO A 428 -1.50 -44.99 30.74
CA PRO A 428 -1.44 -43.98 31.79
C PRO A 428 -2.82 -43.40 32.12
N LYS A 429 -3.03 -43.14 33.42
CA LYS A 429 -4.26 -42.62 34.04
C LYS A 429 -4.53 -41.15 33.62
N ALA A 430 -5.81 -40.81 33.44
CA ALA A 430 -6.36 -39.60 32.88
C ALA A 430 -5.89 -38.22 33.48
N GLN A 431 -5.29 -38.19 34.63
CA GLN A 431 -4.82 -36.97 35.29
C GLN A 431 -3.40 -36.51 34.90
N GLN A 432 -2.57 -37.39 34.34
CA GLN A 432 -1.24 -37.02 33.81
C GLN A 432 -1.30 -36.48 32.37
N LEU A 433 -2.35 -36.81 31.62
CA LEU A 433 -2.56 -36.44 30.24
C LEU A 433 -2.85 -34.93 30.04
N THR A 434 -3.56 -34.28 30.97
CA THR A 434 -3.95 -32.86 30.86
C THR A 434 -2.77 -31.92 31.02
N SER A 435 -1.79 -32.22 31.86
CA SER A 435 -0.60 -31.40 32.05
C SER A 435 0.38 -31.51 30.86
N ASP A 436 0.51 -32.67 30.26
CA ASP A 436 1.44 -32.91 29.15
C ASP A 436 0.95 -32.26 27.84
N ILE A 437 -0.36 -32.19 27.61
CA ILE A 437 -0.93 -31.53 26.44
C ILE A 437 -0.75 -30.02 26.50
N LEU A 438 -1.01 -29.39 27.66
CA LEU A 438 -0.84 -27.96 27.85
C LEU A 438 0.63 -27.52 27.81
N ASN A 439 1.56 -28.36 28.32
CA ASN A 439 2.99 -28.08 28.29
C ASN A 439 3.60 -28.09 26.87
N ARG A 440 3.00 -28.87 25.95
CA ARG A 440 3.44 -28.94 24.55
C ARG A 440 2.51 -28.22 23.59
N TRP A 441 1.63 -27.36 24.12
CA TRP A 441 0.66 -26.62 23.31
C TRP A 441 1.31 -25.64 22.30
N GLU A 442 2.37 -24.94 22.71
CA GLU A 442 3.11 -24.05 21.83
C GLU A 442 3.81 -24.81 20.68
N GLU A 443 4.40 -25.98 20.97
CA GLU A 443 4.99 -26.84 19.93
C GLU A 443 3.95 -27.32 18.92
N PHE A 444 2.74 -27.64 19.40
CA PHE A 444 1.63 -28.00 18.53
C PHE A 444 1.20 -26.84 17.65
N ILE A 445 1.05 -25.63 18.19
CA ILE A 445 0.71 -24.42 17.42
C ILE A 445 1.73 -24.20 16.30
N GLU A 446 3.01 -24.34 16.57
CA GLU A 446 4.07 -24.17 15.56
C GLU A 446 4.02 -25.23 14.45
N SER A 447 3.52 -26.42 14.74
CA SER A 447 3.37 -27.52 13.76
C SER A 447 2.18 -27.34 12.81
N THR A 448 1.25 -26.43 13.10
CA THR A 448 0.03 -26.22 12.31
C THR A 448 0.24 -25.25 11.13
N SER A 449 -0.70 -25.23 10.18
CA SER A 449 -0.66 -24.33 9.03
C SER A 449 -0.71 -22.85 9.47
N ALA A 450 -0.11 -21.93 8.68
CA ALA A 450 0.04 -20.52 9.04
C ALA A 450 -1.29 -19.83 9.40
N ILE A 451 -2.39 -20.21 8.75
CA ILE A 451 -3.74 -19.65 8.99
C ILE A 451 -4.28 -20.09 10.35
N VAL A 452 -4.16 -21.38 10.66
CA VAL A 452 -4.62 -21.97 11.92
C VAL A 452 -3.73 -21.54 13.09
N ARG A 453 -2.42 -21.41 12.86
CA ARG A 453 -1.44 -20.95 13.84
C ARG A 453 -1.80 -19.56 14.37
N PHE A 454 -2.07 -18.59 13.48
CA PHE A 454 -2.46 -17.24 13.89
C PHE A 454 -3.75 -17.23 14.73
N ALA A 455 -4.73 -18.04 14.35
CA ALA A 455 -5.99 -18.15 15.07
C ALA A 455 -5.81 -18.81 16.46
N LEU A 456 -4.94 -19.82 16.59
CA LEU A 456 -4.66 -20.47 17.86
C LEU A 456 -3.85 -19.61 18.84
N HIS A 457 -2.93 -18.76 18.36
CA HIS A 457 -2.21 -17.80 19.21
C HIS A 457 -3.12 -16.75 19.86
N THR A 458 -4.27 -16.45 19.26
CA THR A 458 -5.25 -15.49 19.78
C THR A 458 -6.39 -16.14 20.55
N ALA A 459 -6.41 -17.47 20.67
CA ALA A 459 -7.43 -18.25 21.34
C ALA A 459 -6.90 -18.87 22.64
N GLU A 460 -7.76 -19.01 23.66
CA GLU A 460 -7.44 -19.71 24.90
C GLU A 460 -7.87 -21.19 24.80
N ALA A 461 -6.96 -22.11 25.11
CA ALA A 461 -7.23 -23.54 25.10
C ALA A 461 -7.42 -24.07 26.53
N ARG A 462 -8.46 -24.85 26.75
CA ARG A 462 -8.74 -25.57 28.03
C ARG A 462 -9.12 -27.01 27.75
N ILE A 463 -8.67 -27.92 28.57
CA ILE A 463 -8.98 -29.34 28.46
C ILE A 463 -9.83 -29.75 29.65
N GLU A 464 -10.99 -30.35 29.37
CA GLU A 464 -11.87 -30.92 30.38
C GLU A 464 -12.19 -32.37 29.94
N GLU A 465 -11.88 -33.33 30.79
CA GLU A 465 -12.03 -34.78 30.56
C GLU A 465 -11.27 -35.30 29.32
N ASN A 466 -11.80 -35.31 28.16
CA ASN A 466 -11.12 -35.70 26.90
C ASN A 466 -11.52 -34.77 25.74
N VAL A 467 -11.99 -33.56 26.07
CA VAL A 467 -12.43 -32.53 25.13
C VAL A 467 -11.55 -31.31 25.27
N LEU A 468 -10.97 -30.85 24.15
CA LEU A 468 -10.23 -29.59 24.07
C LEU A 468 -11.20 -28.47 23.70
N TYR A 469 -11.42 -27.57 24.63
CA TYR A 469 -12.20 -26.33 24.40
C TYR A 469 -11.28 -25.22 23.97
N ILE A 470 -11.56 -24.63 22.79
CA ILE A 470 -10.82 -23.47 22.27
C ILE A 470 -11.76 -22.26 22.28
N HIS A 471 -11.42 -21.27 23.09
CA HIS A 471 -12.18 -20.03 23.25
C HIS A 471 -11.62 -18.96 22.30
N ALA A 472 -12.38 -18.59 21.28
CA ALA A 472 -12.03 -17.52 20.35
C ALA A 472 -12.59 -16.18 20.82
N GLY A 473 -11.70 -15.20 21.11
CA GLY A 473 -12.09 -13.87 21.61
C GLY A 473 -12.72 -12.96 20.56
N GLN A 474 -12.56 -13.27 19.25
CA GLN A 474 -13.07 -12.47 18.12
C GLN A 474 -13.86 -13.36 17.14
N ASN A 475 -14.92 -12.81 16.54
CA ASN A 475 -15.75 -13.53 15.58
C ASN A 475 -14.95 -14.05 14.37
N PHE A 476 -13.98 -13.28 13.87
CA PHE A 476 -13.11 -13.68 12.77
C PHE A 476 -12.27 -14.92 13.10
N THR A 477 -11.70 -14.96 14.30
CA THR A 477 -10.92 -16.12 14.80
C THR A 477 -11.80 -17.37 14.92
N TYR A 478 -13.04 -17.20 15.39
CA TYR A 478 -14.02 -18.28 15.51
C TYR A 478 -14.38 -18.88 14.15
N GLU A 479 -14.71 -18.07 13.15
CA GLU A 479 -15.03 -18.52 11.78
C GLU A 479 -13.86 -19.24 11.11
N GLN A 480 -12.64 -18.75 11.30
CA GLN A 480 -11.40 -19.34 10.77
C GLN A 480 -11.14 -20.72 11.40
N LEU A 481 -11.32 -20.88 12.70
CA LEU A 481 -11.14 -22.18 13.38
C LEU A 481 -12.26 -23.13 13.02
N GLN A 482 -13.49 -22.65 12.90
CA GLN A 482 -14.65 -23.48 12.55
C GLN A 482 -14.56 -24.06 11.14
N SER A 483 -14.07 -23.28 10.17
CA SER A 483 -13.87 -23.75 8.80
C SER A 483 -12.74 -24.80 8.67
N ASN A 484 -11.84 -24.88 9.65
CA ASN A 484 -10.70 -25.81 9.66
C ASN A 484 -10.75 -26.85 10.79
N ILE A 485 -11.89 -27.04 11.46
CA ILE A 485 -12.01 -27.87 12.68
C ILE A 485 -11.63 -29.31 12.43
N ASP A 486 -12.03 -29.93 11.33
CA ASP A 486 -11.71 -31.31 10.97
C ASP A 486 -10.21 -31.52 10.74
N THR A 487 -9.56 -30.52 10.13
CA THR A 487 -8.12 -30.55 9.89
C THR A 487 -7.35 -30.34 11.18
N LEU A 488 -7.83 -29.46 12.06
CA LEU A 488 -7.25 -29.19 13.36
C LEU A 488 -7.35 -30.46 14.27
N GLN A 489 -8.49 -31.11 14.30
CA GLN A 489 -8.69 -32.36 15.08
C GLN A 489 -7.77 -33.47 14.60
N LYS A 490 -7.65 -33.69 13.29
CA LYS A 490 -6.73 -34.68 12.72
C LYS A 490 -5.27 -34.38 13.05
N SER A 491 -4.86 -33.12 12.95
CA SER A 491 -3.49 -32.71 13.28
C SER A 491 -3.18 -32.88 14.77
N LEU A 492 -4.15 -32.58 15.62
CA LEU A 492 -4.04 -32.70 17.07
C LEU A 492 -3.91 -34.18 17.49
N ASN A 493 -4.77 -35.04 16.95
CA ASN A 493 -4.71 -36.47 17.22
C ASN A 493 -3.42 -37.11 16.69
N ALA A 494 -2.90 -36.64 15.55
CA ALA A 494 -1.62 -37.10 15.01
C ALA A 494 -0.42 -36.63 15.84
N PHE A 495 -0.45 -35.41 16.39
CA PHE A 495 0.65 -34.84 17.17
C PHE A 495 0.77 -35.45 18.57
N TYR A 496 -0.35 -35.62 19.26
CA TYR A 496 -0.38 -36.16 20.61
C TYR A 496 -0.56 -37.68 20.67
N GLY A 497 -0.96 -38.34 19.56
CA GLY A 497 -1.20 -39.80 19.49
C GLY A 497 -2.42 -40.26 20.27
N ILE A 498 -3.37 -39.38 20.58
CA ILE A 498 -4.53 -39.62 21.44
C ILE A 498 -5.77 -39.09 20.71
N ASP A 499 -6.91 -39.79 20.89
CA ASP A 499 -8.18 -39.32 20.31
C ASP A 499 -8.83 -38.26 21.22
N ILE A 500 -8.65 -36.97 20.85
CA ILE A 500 -9.16 -35.81 21.57
C ILE A 500 -10.20 -35.14 20.70
N SER A 501 -11.39 -34.89 21.23
CA SER A 501 -12.40 -34.07 20.50
C SER A 501 -12.19 -32.60 20.75
N VAL A 502 -12.32 -31.78 19.66
CA VAL A 502 -12.16 -30.34 19.72
C VAL A 502 -13.52 -29.66 19.68
N GLN A 503 -13.78 -28.73 20.62
CA GLN A 503 -14.97 -27.90 20.64
C GLN A 503 -14.59 -26.40 20.66
N LEU A 504 -15.20 -25.61 19.77
CA LEU A 504 -15.02 -24.16 19.71
C LEU A 504 -16.10 -23.45 20.52
N ARG A 505 -15.69 -22.49 21.35
CA ARG A 505 -16.61 -21.60 22.08
C ARG A 505 -16.36 -20.14 21.69
N SER A 506 -17.45 -19.40 21.40
CA SER A 506 -17.40 -17.97 21.11
C SER A 506 -17.39 -17.20 22.44
N GLY A 507 -16.47 -16.24 22.61
CA GLY A 507 -16.25 -15.50 23.86
C GLY A 507 -17.34 -14.50 24.25
N LYS A 508 -18.58 -14.97 24.47
CA LYS A 508 -19.69 -14.16 25.03
C LYS A 508 -20.25 -14.70 26.35
N ASP A 509 -19.67 -15.73 26.93
CA ASP A 509 -20.11 -16.21 28.24
C ASP A 509 -19.14 -15.73 29.34
N GLY A 510 -19.66 -14.79 30.14
CA GLY A 510 -18.94 -14.16 31.23
C GLY A 510 -18.69 -15.09 32.40
N SER A 511 -17.43 -15.44 32.62
CA SER A 511 -16.89 -15.80 33.94
C SER A 511 -15.36 -15.78 33.85
N GLY A 512 -14.71 -14.65 34.05
CA GLY A 512 -13.25 -14.53 33.96
C GLY A 512 -12.67 -13.25 34.61
N GLU A 513 -13.32 -12.68 35.62
CA GLU A 513 -12.79 -11.48 36.31
C GLU A 513 -11.92 -11.76 37.56
N GLN A 514 -11.75 -13.00 37.99
CA GLN A 514 -10.98 -13.29 39.20
C GLN A 514 -9.56 -13.85 38.98
N GLU A 515 -9.17 -14.30 37.79
CA GLU A 515 -7.84 -14.87 37.56
C GLU A 515 -6.80 -13.94 36.89
N LYS A 516 -7.19 -12.73 36.45
CA LYS A 516 -6.22 -11.76 35.88
C LYS A 516 -5.28 -11.11 36.90
N LYS A 517 -5.52 -11.28 38.20
CA LYS A 517 -4.66 -10.70 39.25
C LYS A 517 -3.43 -11.53 39.61
N SER A 518 -3.38 -12.82 39.31
CA SER A 518 -2.26 -13.68 39.70
C SER A 518 -1.12 -13.74 38.68
N TYR A 519 -1.34 -13.34 37.43
CA TYR A 519 -0.30 -13.39 36.40
C TYR A 519 0.58 -12.13 36.33
N PHE A 520 0.08 -10.99 36.80
CA PHE A 520 0.86 -9.74 36.83
C PHE A 520 1.73 -9.59 38.09
N ASP A 521 1.40 -10.26 39.19
CA ASP A 521 2.18 -10.20 40.45
C ASP A 521 3.46 -11.06 40.41
N SER A 522 3.63 -11.93 39.39
CA SER A 522 4.84 -12.76 39.24
C SER A 522 5.96 -12.13 38.41
N ILE A 523 5.73 -10.98 37.79
CA ILE A 523 6.74 -10.29 36.94
C ILE A 523 7.47 -9.17 37.71
N GLU A 524 6.97 -8.71 38.85
CA GLU A 524 7.60 -7.60 39.63
C GLU A 524 8.71 -8.03 40.62
N THR A 525 9.06 -9.32 40.72
CA THR A 525 10.03 -9.79 41.72
C THR A 525 11.45 -10.06 41.22
N VAL A 526 11.80 -9.65 40.01
CA VAL A 526 13.19 -9.78 39.49
C VAL A 526 13.71 -8.45 38.94
N GLN A 527 13.76 -7.44 39.80
CA GLN A 527 14.69 -6.30 39.62
C GLN A 527 15.08 -5.73 41.00
N GLY A 528 16.08 -6.35 41.55
CA GLY A 528 16.77 -5.86 42.75
C GLY A 528 18.27 -5.78 42.50
N SER A 529 18.80 -4.60 42.71
CA SER A 529 20.21 -4.25 42.94
C SER A 529 21.15 -4.04 41.76
N SER A 530 21.40 -2.79 41.40
CA SER A 530 22.78 -2.28 41.39
C SER A 530 22.78 -0.74 41.53
N LYS A 531 23.65 -0.32 42.41
CA LYS A 531 23.88 1.06 42.86
C LYS A 531 24.77 1.85 41.91
N SER A 532 24.58 3.17 41.96
CA SER A 532 25.57 4.27 41.97
C SER A 532 25.99 4.90 40.64
N GLY A 533 25.91 6.23 40.64
CA GLY A 533 26.68 7.10 39.78
C GLY A 533 25.91 8.37 39.40
N GLY A 534 26.01 9.42 40.23
CA GLY A 534 25.37 10.70 39.97
C GLY A 534 26.04 11.51 38.87
N LEU A 535 25.27 12.38 38.28
CA LEU A 535 25.73 13.66 37.70
C LEU A 535 24.55 14.65 37.73
N GLU A 536 24.76 15.69 38.50
CA GLU A 536 23.92 16.89 38.59
C GLU A 536 23.93 17.65 37.28
N PHE A 537 22.77 18.05 36.77
CA PHE A 537 22.65 19.23 35.91
C PHE A 537 21.53 20.12 36.41
N ILE A 538 21.96 21.29 36.86
CA ILE A 538 21.18 22.46 37.22
C ILE A 538 20.61 23.06 35.93
N SER A 539 19.31 23.29 35.87
CA SER A 539 18.73 24.30 34.99
C SER A 539 17.41 24.80 35.56
N SER A 540 17.48 26.04 35.97
CA SER A 540 16.44 26.93 36.43
C SER A 540 15.52 27.38 35.30
N ALA A 541 14.19 27.26 35.47
CA ALA A 541 13.21 28.20 34.90
C ALA A 541 11.86 28.11 35.65
N PRO A 542 11.11 29.20 35.79
CA PRO A 542 10.19 29.38 36.90
C PRO A 542 8.76 28.94 36.65
N SER A 543 8.14 28.50 37.70
CA SER A 543 6.74 28.21 37.96
C SER A 543 5.75 29.31 37.56
N HIS A 544 4.83 28.97 36.66
CA HIS A 544 3.54 29.66 36.48
C HIS A 544 2.41 28.61 36.34
N MET A 545 2.17 27.86 37.42
CA MET A 545 1.05 26.92 37.51
C MET A 545 0.60 26.68 38.94
N GLU A 546 0.37 27.77 39.66
CA GLU A 546 -0.27 27.72 40.97
C GLU A 546 -1.26 28.89 41.09
N GLN A 547 -2.37 28.85 40.38
CA GLN A 547 -3.57 29.67 40.66
C GLN A 547 -4.73 29.31 39.74
N MET A 548 -5.13 28.02 39.65
CA MET A 548 -6.41 27.63 39.06
C MET A 548 -7.01 26.35 39.67
N GLU A 549 -6.94 26.22 40.97
CA GLU A 549 -7.72 25.21 41.73
C GLU A 549 -8.70 25.84 42.71
N LEU A 550 -9.63 26.65 42.22
CA LEU A 550 -10.78 27.06 43.02
C LEU A 550 -11.92 27.46 42.10
N ASN A 551 -12.60 26.48 41.51
CA ASN A 551 -14.01 26.56 41.07
C ASN A 551 -14.42 25.30 40.29
N LYS A 552 -14.59 24.19 41.00
CA LYS A 552 -15.38 23.06 40.46
C LYS A 552 -16.83 23.24 40.93
N PRO A 553 -17.82 23.35 40.03
CA PRO A 553 -19.21 23.35 40.44
C PRO A 553 -19.60 21.97 40.98
N LYS A 554 -20.28 21.93 42.12
CA LYS A 554 -20.89 20.73 42.69
C LYS A 554 -21.85 20.10 41.67
N VAL A 555 -21.55 18.89 41.24
CA VAL A 555 -22.46 18.07 40.44
C VAL A 555 -23.64 17.70 41.32
N GLN A 556 -24.82 18.28 41.04
CA GLN A 556 -26.09 17.82 41.60
C GLN A 556 -26.38 16.43 40.99
N GLN A 557 -26.49 15.43 41.85
CA GLN A 557 -27.00 14.11 41.48
C GLN A 557 -28.47 14.26 41.00
N ARG A 558 -28.69 13.99 39.73
CA ARG A 558 -30.03 13.94 39.14
C ARG A 558 -30.68 12.60 39.51
N GLU A 559 -31.85 12.63 40.14
CA GLU A 559 -32.66 11.41 40.33
C GLU A 559 -33.04 10.81 38.97
N LEU A 560 -32.75 9.54 38.80
CA LEU A 560 -33.07 8.79 37.57
C LEU A 560 -34.60 8.60 37.48
N SER A 561 -35.16 8.78 36.30
CA SER A 561 -36.59 8.53 36.04
C SER A 561 -36.91 7.03 36.17
N GLU A 562 -38.18 6.69 36.46
CA GLU A 562 -38.64 5.29 36.55
C GLU A 562 -38.31 4.46 35.28
N VAL A 563 -38.32 5.10 34.11
CA VAL A 563 -37.97 4.47 32.82
C VAL A 563 -36.47 4.15 32.77
N GLU A 564 -35.62 5.05 33.24
CA GLU A 564 -34.16 4.84 33.29
C GLU A 564 -33.79 3.75 34.29
N GLN A 565 -34.48 3.67 35.44
CA GLN A 565 -34.31 2.60 36.42
C GLN A 565 -34.73 1.23 35.87
N THR A 566 -35.83 1.20 35.10
CA THR A 566 -36.30 -0.03 34.45
C THR A 566 -35.33 -0.51 33.36
N LEU A 567 -34.76 0.40 32.58
CA LEU A 567 -33.72 0.07 31.57
C LEU A 567 -32.45 -0.46 32.19
N ILE A 568 -32.00 0.10 33.30
CA ILE A 568 -30.83 -0.36 34.03
C ILE A 568 -31.06 -1.77 34.62
N SER A 569 -32.21 -2.02 35.20
CA SER A 569 -32.55 -3.32 35.84
C SER A 569 -32.82 -4.44 34.82
N THR A 570 -33.39 -4.11 33.65
CA THR A 570 -33.83 -5.11 32.66
C THR A 570 -32.73 -5.41 31.63
N PHE A 571 -31.91 -4.42 31.24
CA PHE A 571 -30.95 -4.53 30.15
C PHE A 571 -29.49 -4.27 30.58
N GLY A 572 -29.21 -4.03 31.86
CA GLY A 572 -27.86 -3.79 32.36
C GLY A 572 -27.20 -2.51 31.80
N ALA A 573 -28.00 -1.51 31.41
CA ALA A 573 -27.49 -0.27 30.86
C ALA A 573 -26.67 0.51 31.89
N ARG A 574 -25.52 1.09 31.50
CA ARG A 574 -24.69 1.96 32.33
C ARG A 574 -24.68 3.37 31.75
N GLU A 575 -24.81 4.36 32.62
CA GLU A 575 -24.66 5.76 32.24
C GLU A 575 -23.19 6.03 31.87
N LEU A 576 -22.94 6.53 30.65
CA LEU A 576 -21.62 6.94 30.22
C LEU A 576 -21.33 8.36 30.72
N PRO A 577 -20.16 8.65 31.26
CA PRO A 577 -19.80 10.00 31.67
C PRO A 577 -19.80 10.92 30.43
N LYS A 578 -20.52 12.03 30.52
CA LYS A 578 -20.49 13.08 29.52
C LYS A 578 -19.08 13.68 29.47
N ARG A 579 -18.44 13.62 28.28
CA ARG A 579 -17.22 14.38 27.96
C ARG A 579 -17.54 15.84 27.72
#